data_1e2a85b41c211f432065e98b50b1880c
#
_entry.id   1e2a85b41c211f432065e98b50b1880c
#
_cell.length_a   1.000
_cell.length_b   1.000
_cell.length_c   1.000
_cell.angle_alpha   90.00
_cell.angle_beta   90.00
_cell.angle_gamma   90.00
#
_symmetry.space_group_name_H-M   'P 1'
#
loop_
_entity.id
_entity.type
_entity.pdbx_description
1 polymer ?
#
loop_
_entity_poly.entity_id
_entity_poly.type
_entity_poly.pdbx_seq_one_letter_code
_entity_poly.pdbx_strand_id
1 'polypeptide(L)'
;MARIKIDLPATEIGNITVPIRIADINYGNHVGNDAFVAIIHEARMQWLRLYDYTEMNFAGASLIMSDLAIEFKQESFYGDVVNITVFAGEISRVSFELYYQLSTVRGDKQILLAKAKTGMVCFDYSSKKTISIPEKALQLLKK
;
A
#
# COMPACT_ATOMS: atom_id res chain seq x y z
N MET A 1 -18.84 18.83 5.90
CA MET A 1 -17.42 18.45 5.93
C MET A 1 -17.14 17.44 4.82
N ALA A 2 -16.14 17.73 3.99
CA ALA A 2 -15.79 16.83 2.90
C ALA A 2 -14.96 15.65 3.43
N ARG A 3 -15.33 14.44 3.03
CA ARG A 3 -14.54 13.24 3.30
C ARG A 3 -13.47 13.08 2.23
N ILE A 4 -12.37 12.45 2.60
CA ILE A 4 -11.35 12.07 1.63
C ILE A 4 -11.95 11.07 0.66
N LYS A 5 -11.76 11.31 -0.64
CA LYS A 5 -12.10 10.37 -1.70
C LYS A 5 -10.85 10.00 -2.45
N ILE A 6 -10.64 8.71 -2.63
CA ILE A 6 -9.47 8.20 -3.33
C ILE A 6 -9.95 7.54 -4.62
N ASP A 7 -9.47 8.07 -5.75
CA ASP A 7 -9.72 7.49 -7.06
C ASP A 7 -8.52 6.63 -7.45
N LEU A 8 -8.77 5.35 -7.69
CA LEU A 8 -7.72 4.41 -8.03
C LEU A 8 -7.25 4.64 -9.46
N PRO A 9 -5.92 4.69 -9.70
CA PRO A 9 -5.40 4.80 -11.05
C PRO A 9 -5.60 3.50 -11.82
N ALA A 10 -5.33 3.52 -13.13
CA ALA A 10 -5.57 2.38 -14.00
C ALA A 10 -4.45 1.34 -13.97
N THR A 11 -3.24 1.72 -13.57
CA THR A 11 -2.06 0.84 -13.67
C THR A 11 -1.96 -0.06 -12.46
N GLU A 12 -2.45 -1.28 -12.58
CA GLU A 12 -2.36 -2.31 -11.55
C GLU A 12 -0.97 -2.97 -11.62
N ILE A 13 -0.25 -3.03 -10.51
CA ILE A 13 1.11 -3.55 -10.46
C ILE A 13 1.31 -4.69 -9.47
N GLY A 14 0.30 -5.09 -8.73
CA GLY A 14 0.43 -6.22 -7.82
C GLY A 14 -0.87 -6.58 -7.14
N ASN A 15 -0.90 -7.81 -6.62
CA ASN A 15 -2.02 -8.33 -5.85
C ASN A 15 -1.47 -9.14 -4.69
N ILE A 16 -1.86 -8.79 -3.47
CA ILE A 16 -1.33 -9.34 -2.24
C ILE A 16 -2.50 -9.77 -1.35
N THR A 17 -2.33 -10.83 -0.59
CA THR A 17 -3.32 -11.23 0.41
C THR A 17 -2.72 -11.16 1.81
N VAL A 18 -3.50 -10.63 2.75
CA VAL A 18 -3.09 -10.54 4.15
C VAL A 18 -4.25 -11.01 5.01
N PRO A 19 -4.08 -12.11 5.75
CA PRO A 19 -5.13 -12.54 6.69
C PRO A 19 -5.17 -11.61 7.90
N ILE A 20 -6.38 -11.38 8.41
CA ILE A 20 -6.56 -10.59 9.63
C ILE A 20 -6.20 -11.46 10.83
N ARG A 21 -5.32 -10.95 11.69
CA ARG A 21 -4.88 -11.61 12.91
C ARG A 21 -5.63 -11.04 14.10
N ILE A 22 -5.63 -11.79 15.21
CA ILE A 22 -6.28 -11.31 16.43
C ILE A 22 -5.64 -10.00 16.93
N ALA A 23 -4.33 -9.81 16.69
CA ALA A 23 -3.63 -8.58 17.07
C ALA A 23 -4.11 -7.35 16.28
N ASP A 24 -4.83 -7.56 15.16
CA ASP A 24 -5.35 -6.46 14.33
C ASP A 24 -6.70 -5.94 14.83
N ILE A 25 -7.32 -6.63 15.80
CA ILE A 25 -8.66 -6.34 16.26
C ILE A 25 -8.61 -5.37 17.44
N ASN A 26 -9.45 -4.34 17.39
CA ASN A 26 -9.55 -3.34 18.46
C ASN A 26 -10.66 -3.70 19.45
N TYR A 27 -10.91 -2.81 20.40
CA TYR A 27 -11.92 -3.01 21.44
C TYR A 27 -13.36 -3.01 20.89
N GLY A 28 -13.57 -2.57 19.66
CA GLY A 28 -14.86 -2.63 18.97
C GLY A 28 -15.10 -3.93 18.22
N ASN A 29 -14.24 -4.92 18.36
CA ASN A 29 -14.31 -6.23 17.69
C ASN A 29 -14.15 -6.17 16.18
N HIS A 30 -13.55 -5.12 15.65
CA HIS A 30 -13.19 -5.04 14.24
C HIS A 30 -11.76 -4.53 14.09
N VAL A 31 -11.24 -4.61 12.86
CA VAL A 31 -9.88 -4.15 12.55
C VAL A 31 -9.75 -2.67 12.86
N GLY A 32 -8.76 -2.31 13.66
CA GLY A 32 -8.52 -0.93 14.05
C GLY A 32 -7.96 -0.09 12.92
N ASN A 33 -8.12 1.23 13.04
CA ASN A 33 -7.57 2.18 12.07
C ASN A 33 -6.07 2.04 11.92
N ASP A 34 -5.36 1.87 13.03
CA ASP A 34 -3.92 1.66 13.07
C ASP A 34 -3.52 0.34 12.41
N ALA A 35 -4.33 -0.71 12.58
CA ALA A 35 -4.08 -1.99 11.93
C ALA A 35 -4.19 -1.89 10.42
N PHE A 36 -5.10 -1.08 9.88
CA PHE A 36 -5.17 -0.84 8.44
C PHE A 36 -3.87 -0.25 7.91
N VAL A 37 -3.25 0.66 8.63
CA VAL A 37 -1.95 1.23 8.25
C VAL A 37 -0.88 0.13 8.20
N ALA A 38 -0.86 -0.75 9.20
CA ALA A 38 0.08 -1.87 9.25
C ALA A 38 -0.17 -2.88 8.12
N ILE A 39 -1.42 -3.13 7.77
CA ILE A 39 -1.79 -4.04 6.68
C ILE A 39 -1.31 -3.47 5.33
N ILE A 40 -1.47 -2.17 5.13
CA ILE A 40 -0.98 -1.50 3.92
C ILE A 40 0.54 -1.61 3.84
N HIS A 41 1.23 -1.42 4.96
CA HIS A 41 2.68 -1.59 5.02
C HIS A 41 3.09 -3.03 4.69
N GLU A 42 2.41 -4.00 5.28
CA GLU A 42 2.66 -5.42 4.98
C GLU A 42 2.47 -5.71 3.49
N ALA A 43 1.40 -5.18 2.89
CA ALA A 43 1.14 -5.35 1.46
C ALA A 43 2.28 -4.77 0.61
N ARG A 44 2.75 -3.58 0.96
CA ARG A 44 3.87 -2.94 0.25
C ARG A 44 5.15 -3.77 0.37
N MET A 45 5.43 -4.30 1.57
CA MET A 45 6.61 -5.14 1.78
C MET A 45 6.52 -6.45 0.97
N GLN A 46 5.35 -7.08 0.93
CA GLN A 46 5.16 -8.30 0.14
C GLN A 46 5.27 -8.02 -1.36
N TRP A 47 4.71 -6.90 -1.81
CA TRP A 47 4.83 -6.50 -3.21
C TRP A 47 6.30 -6.31 -3.61
N LEU A 48 7.08 -5.61 -2.79
CA LEU A 48 8.51 -5.43 -3.03
C LEU A 48 9.24 -6.77 -3.09
N ARG A 49 8.91 -7.69 -2.18
CA ARG A 49 9.56 -9.02 -2.13
C ARG A 49 9.33 -9.84 -3.40
N LEU A 50 8.24 -9.64 -4.10
CA LEU A 50 8.01 -10.33 -5.37
C LEU A 50 9.11 -10.05 -6.39
N TYR A 51 9.80 -8.94 -6.24
CA TYR A 51 10.87 -8.50 -7.14
C TYR A 51 12.24 -8.49 -6.44
N ASP A 52 12.35 -9.16 -5.30
CA ASP A 52 13.56 -9.21 -4.48
C ASP A 52 14.01 -7.83 -3.98
N TYR A 53 13.05 -6.93 -3.75
CA TYR A 53 13.29 -5.60 -3.20
C TYR A 53 12.80 -5.49 -1.76
N THR A 54 13.31 -4.47 -1.09
CA THR A 54 12.86 -4.04 0.24
C THR A 54 12.71 -2.51 0.24
N GLU A 55 12.21 -1.95 1.32
CA GLU A 55 12.16 -0.49 1.45
C GLU A 55 13.55 0.12 1.61
N MET A 56 14.53 -0.65 2.07
CA MET A 56 15.92 -0.20 2.14
C MET A 56 16.67 -0.38 0.83
N ASN A 57 16.15 -1.18 -0.07
CA ASN A 57 16.79 -1.46 -1.36
C ASN A 57 15.75 -1.66 -2.47
N PHE A 58 15.28 -0.54 -3.00
CA PHE A 58 14.39 -0.52 -4.15
C PHE A 58 15.21 -0.22 -5.39
N ALA A 59 15.81 -1.28 -5.95
CA ALA A 59 16.75 -1.19 -7.07
C ALA A 59 17.93 -0.24 -6.77
N GLY A 60 18.37 -0.17 -5.52
CA GLY A 60 19.49 0.65 -5.07
C GLY A 60 19.10 1.88 -4.27
N ALA A 61 17.84 2.31 -4.33
CA ALA A 61 17.36 3.43 -3.53
C ALA A 61 16.67 2.92 -2.27
N SER A 62 16.64 3.73 -1.22
CA SER A 62 15.77 3.50 -0.06
C SER A 62 14.45 4.23 -0.27
N LEU A 63 13.37 3.70 0.29
CA LEU A 63 12.05 4.33 0.21
C LEU A 63 11.67 4.95 1.54
N ILE A 64 11.14 6.16 1.47
CA ILE A 64 10.54 6.86 2.60
C ILE A 64 9.10 7.18 2.22
N MET A 65 8.17 6.94 3.15
CA MET A 65 6.79 7.33 2.94
C MET A 65 6.63 8.80 3.33
N SER A 66 6.20 9.62 2.39
CA SER A 66 6.01 11.06 2.62
C SER A 66 4.60 11.43 3.06
N ASP A 67 3.62 10.65 2.66
CA ASP A 67 2.23 10.86 3.07
C ASP A 67 1.43 9.57 2.98
N LEU A 68 0.28 9.58 3.64
CA LEU A 68 -0.63 8.45 3.69
C LEU A 68 -2.05 8.99 3.78
N ALA A 69 -2.95 8.45 2.98
CA ALA A 69 -4.38 8.72 3.09
C ALA A 69 -5.14 7.40 3.00
N ILE A 70 -6.18 7.27 3.79
CA ILE A 70 -7.05 6.09 3.78
C ILE A 70 -8.50 6.55 3.75
N GLU A 71 -9.26 5.98 2.84
CA GLU A 71 -10.71 6.14 2.78
C GLU A 71 -11.34 4.84 3.24
N PHE A 72 -11.94 4.83 4.43
CA PHE A 72 -12.58 3.64 4.99
C PHE A 72 -13.97 3.48 4.39
N LYS A 73 -14.29 2.26 3.96
CA LYS A 73 -15.58 1.93 3.36
C LYS A 73 -16.42 1.02 4.25
N GLN A 74 -15.86 -0.08 4.72
CA GLN A 74 -16.56 -1.03 5.58
C GLN A 74 -15.61 -1.63 6.62
N GLU A 75 -16.19 -2.13 7.70
CA GLU A 75 -15.42 -2.78 8.76
C GLU A 75 -14.88 -4.13 8.30
N SER A 76 -13.73 -4.49 8.84
CA SER A 76 -13.13 -5.80 8.66
C SER A 76 -13.04 -6.51 10.00
N PHE A 77 -13.10 -7.84 9.97
CA PHE A 77 -13.23 -8.67 11.16
C PHE A 77 -12.20 -9.80 11.16
N TYR A 78 -11.99 -10.36 12.34
CA TYR A 78 -11.14 -11.53 12.46
C TYR A 78 -11.72 -12.66 11.60
N GLY A 79 -10.86 -13.32 10.86
CA GLY A 79 -11.26 -14.35 9.90
C GLY A 79 -11.32 -13.87 8.46
N ASP A 80 -11.37 -12.56 8.24
CA ASP A 80 -11.26 -12.03 6.88
C ASP A 80 -9.88 -12.27 6.32
N VAL A 81 -9.81 -12.53 5.01
CA VAL A 81 -8.56 -12.49 4.25
C VAL A 81 -8.66 -11.26 3.34
N VAL A 82 -7.78 -10.30 3.58
CA VAL A 82 -7.81 -9.05 2.82
C VAL A 82 -7.04 -9.22 1.52
N ASN A 83 -7.72 -8.95 0.41
CA ASN A 83 -7.11 -8.90 -0.92
C ASN A 83 -6.73 -7.46 -1.18
N ILE A 84 -5.47 -7.22 -1.48
CA ILE A 84 -4.94 -5.87 -1.71
C ILE A 84 -4.38 -5.79 -3.11
N THR A 85 -5.01 -4.97 -3.93
CA THR A 85 -4.51 -4.65 -5.26
C THR A 85 -3.69 -3.38 -5.15
N VAL A 86 -2.47 -3.43 -5.67
CA VAL A 86 -1.54 -2.29 -5.64
C VAL A 86 -1.52 -1.65 -7.03
N PHE A 87 -1.61 -0.33 -7.06
CA PHE A 87 -1.61 0.45 -8.29
C PHE A 87 -0.49 1.49 -8.23
N ALA A 88 0.10 1.78 -9.37
CA ALA A 88 1.03 2.90 -9.51
C ALA A 88 0.26 4.15 -9.94
N GLY A 89 0.46 5.23 -9.22
CA GLY A 89 -0.12 6.53 -9.56
C GLY A 89 0.89 7.43 -10.25
N GLU A 90 0.88 8.69 -9.88
CA GLU A 90 1.75 9.70 -10.49
C GLU A 90 3.22 9.43 -10.14
N ILE A 91 4.08 9.60 -11.13
CA ILE A 91 5.53 9.38 -11.00
C ILE A 91 6.24 10.69 -11.29
N SER A 92 7.13 11.12 -10.39
CA SER A 92 8.02 12.25 -10.61
C SER A 92 9.47 11.75 -10.64
N ARG A 93 10.43 12.68 -10.68
CA ARG A 93 11.85 12.30 -10.76
C ARG A 93 12.32 11.49 -9.54
N VAL A 94 11.87 11.87 -8.34
CA VAL A 94 12.36 11.27 -7.08
C VAL A 94 11.27 10.57 -6.29
N SER A 95 10.00 10.65 -6.71
CA SER A 95 8.88 10.13 -5.94
C SER A 95 7.83 9.50 -6.84
N PHE A 96 6.99 8.68 -6.24
CA PHE A 96 5.88 8.04 -6.92
C PHE A 96 4.76 7.78 -5.93
N GLU A 97 3.55 7.58 -6.45
CA GLU A 97 2.40 7.24 -5.63
C GLU A 97 2.08 5.77 -5.79
N LEU A 98 1.76 5.13 -4.67
CA LEU A 98 1.15 3.80 -4.66
C LEU A 98 -0.27 3.92 -4.14
N TYR A 99 -1.19 3.25 -4.81
CA TYR A 99 -2.59 3.17 -4.40
C TYR A 99 -2.92 1.73 -4.05
N TYR A 100 -3.87 1.55 -3.15
CA TYR A 100 -4.23 0.23 -2.63
C TYR A 100 -5.75 0.11 -2.58
N GLN A 101 -6.26 -1.00 -3.09
CA GLN A 101 -7.67 -1.35 -2.90
C GLN A 101 -7.72 -2.56 -1.99
N LEU A 102 -8.35 -2.40 -0.83
CA LEU A 102 -8.47 -3.46 0.15
C LEU A 102 -9.89 -4.01 0.11
N SER A 103 -10.02 -5.30 -0.16
CA SER A 103 -11.31 -5.97 -0.21
C SER A 103 -11.22 -7.34 0.44
N THR A 104 -12.37 -7.91 0.76
CA THR A 104 -12.48 -9.28 1.26
C THR A 104 -13.70 -9.94 0.66
N VAL A 105 -13.77 -11.26 0.74
CA VAL A 105 -14.95 -12.01 0.30
C VAL A 105 -15.61 -12.63 1.53
N ARG A 106 -16.90 -12.37 1.71
CA ARG A 106 -17.72 -12.96 2.76
C ARG A 106 -18.88 -13.70 2.12
N GLY A 107 -18.86 -15.02 2.26
CA GLY A 107 -19.76 -15.85 1.48
C GLY A 107 -19.38 -15.75 0.01
N ASP A 108 -20.31 -15.31 -0.84
CA ASP A 108 -20.06 -15.10 -2.26
C ASP A 108 -19.99 -13.60 -2.63
N LYS A 109 -19.97 -12.71 -1.63
CA LYS A 109 -19.93 -11.26 -1.86
C LYS A 109 -18.55 -10.70 -1.67
N GLN A 110 -18.13 -9.86 -2.61
CA GLN A 110 -16.92 -9.06 -2.47
C GLN A 110 -17.25 -7.77 -1.74
N ILE A 111 -16.50 -7.50 -0.69
CA ILE A 111 -16.70 -6.34 0.20
C ILE A 111 -15.50 -5.41 0.04
N LEU A 112 -15.73 -4.17 -0.37
CA LEU A 112 -14.68 -3.15 -0.40
C LEU A 112 -14.50 -2.59 1.01
N LEU A 113 -13.31 -2.80 1.58
CA LEU A 113 -13.00 -2.37 2.94
C LEU A 113 -12.44 -0.96 2.99
N ALA A 114 -11.51 -0.65 2.10
CA ALA A 114 -10.83 0.65 2.10
C ALA A 114 -10.10 0.88 0.79
N LYS A 115 -9.82 2.14 0.51
CA LYS A 115 -8.88 2.57 -0.51
C LYS A 115 -7.82 3.40 0.18
N ALA A 116 -6.58 3.30 -0.28
CA ALA A 116 -5.47 4.04 0.33
C ALA A 116 -4.53 4.56 -0.73
N LYS A 117 -3.74 5.55 -0.32
CA LYS A 117 -2.69 6.14 -1.15
C LYS A 117 -1.49 6.42 -0.26
N THR A 118 -0.29 6.05 -0.72
CA THR A 118 0.96 6.47 -0.09
C THR A 118 1.84 7.19 -1.10
N GLY A 119 2.45 8.29 -0.68
CA GLY A 119 3.51 8.94 -1.43
C GLY A 119 4.84 8.34 -1.00
N MET A 120 5.64 7.87 -1.96
CA MET A 120 6.92 7.24 -1.70
C MET A 120 8.03 8.08 -2.34
N VAL A 121 9.11 8.28 -1.61
CA VAL A 121 10.26 9.08 -2.06
C VAL A 121 11.50 8.20 -2.06
N CYS A 122 12.27 8.26 -3.14
CA CYS A 122 13.56 7.59 -3.23
C CYS A 122 14.63 8.42 -2.53
N PHE A 123 15.39 7.78 -1.65
CA PHE A 123 16.30 8.45 -0.75
C PHE A 123 17.62 7.66 -0.63
N ASP A 124 18.70 8.39 -0.42
CA ASP A 124 20.01 7.80 -0.13
C ASP A 124 20.43 8.20 1.28
N TYR A 125 20.48 7.21 2.17
CA TYR A 125 20.83 7.46 3.56
C TYR A 125 22.29 7.85 3.75
N SER A 126 23.19 7.45 2.80
CA SER A 126 24.61 7.83 2.88
C SER A 126 24.80 9.31 2.63
N SER A 127 24.18 9.86 1.60
CA SER A 127 24.26 11.29 1.29
C SER A 127 23.18 12.12 1.99
N LYS A 128 22.18 11.47 2.57
CA LYS A 128 21.01 12.09 3.22
C LYS A 128 20.25 13.02 2.27
N LYS A 129 20.07 12.57 1.04
CA LYS A 129 19.39 13.33 -0.02
C LYS A 129 18.38 12.46 -0.76
N THR A 130 17.37 13.10 -1.34
CA THR A 130 16.50 12.43 -2.31
C THR A 130 17.30 12.14 -3.57
N ILE A 131 16.98 11.02 -4.21
CA ILE A 131 17.65 10.60 -5.44
C ILE A 131 16.62 10.21 -6.47
N SER A 132 17.01 10.20 -7.73
CA SER A 132 16.12 9.80 -8.82
C SER A 132 15.69 8.36 -8.66
N ILE A 133 14.45 8.06 -9.08
CA ILE A 133 13.95 6.70 -9.10
C ILE A 133 14.88 5.88 -10.02
N PRO A 134 15.45 4.77 -9.51
CA PRO A 134 16.30 3.92 -10.38
C PRO A 134 15.52 3.39 -11.58
N GLU A 135 16.21 3.22 -12.71
CA GLU A 135 15.57 2.82 -13.96
C GLU A 135 14.82 1.51 -13.85
N LYS A 136 15.38 0.51 -13.16
CA LYS A 136 14.71 -0.79 -12.98
C LYS A 136 13.45 -0.66 -12.17
N ALA A 137 13.44 0.21 -11.16
CA ALA A 137 12.25 0.48 -10.35
C ALA A 137 11.20 1.21 -11.18
N LEU A 138 11.64 2.14 -12.01
CA LEU A 138 10.74 2.89 -12.89
C LEU A 138 10.00 1.96 -13.87
N GLN A 139 10.70 0.97 -14.41
CA GLN A 139 10.09 -0.04 -15.29
C GLN A 139 9.01 -0.83 -14.57
N LEU A 140 9.23 -1.16 -13.30
CA LEU A 140 8.26 -1.87 -12.49
C LEU A 140 6.99 -1.04 -12.28
N LEU A 141 7.14 0.26 -12.06
CA LEU A 141 6.03 1.17 -11.80
C LEU A 141 5.20 1.48 -13.04
N LYS A 142 5.75 1.27 -14.22
CA LYS A 142 5.09 1.61 -15.50
C LYS A 142 4.44 0.43 -16.20
N LYS A 143 4.27 -0.67 -15.54
CA LYS A 143 3.70 -1.88 -16.17
C LYS A 143 2.37 -1.64 -16.86
#